data_c6682451aa6cf31b1b563fc5a700f1d8
#
_entry.id   c6682451aa6cf31b1b563fc5a700f1d8
#
_cell.length_a   1.000
_cell.length_b   1.000
_cell.length_c   1.000
_cell.angle_alpha   90.00
_cell.angle_beta   90.00
_cell.angle_gamma   90.00
#
_symmetry.space_group_name_H-M   'P 1'
#
loop_
_entity.id
_entity.type
_entity.pdbx_description
1 polymer ?
#
loop_
_entity_poly.entity_id
_entity_poly.type
_entity_poly.pdbx_seq_one_letter_code
_entity_poly.pdbx_strand_id
1 'polypeptide(L)'
;MGLTTSTRGEVTLIRVDGQLTVGNRQELKATVQAGLDAGARKFLLDCTETGYIDSSGLGALVTIAKRVREAGGQIRLASLNDDLRALFELTKLDTLFAIFPTPDEALQSF
;
A
#
# COMPACT_ATOMS: atom_id res chain seq x y z
N MET A 1 -10.51 -6.77 -11.14
CA MET A 1 -10.16 -6.15 -9.85
C MET A 1 -9.56 -7.21 -8.95
N GLY A 2 -8.48 -6.91 -8.28
CA GLY A 2 -7.87 -7.85 -7.37
C GLY A 2 -6.53 -7.39 -6.85
N LEU A 3 -5.96 -8.24 -6.03
CA LEU A 3 -4.63 -8.03 -5.48
C LEU A 3 -3.69 -9.07 -6.07
N THR A 4 -2.52 -8.62 -6.47
CA THR A 4 -1.45 -9.48 -6.96
C THR A 4 -0.23 -9.28 -6.09
N THR A 5 0.34 -10.35 -5.59
CA THR A 5 1.48 -10.30 -4.70
C THR A 5 2.70 -10.92 -5.37
N SER A 6 3.84 -10.25 -5.25
CA SER A 6 5.11 -10.76 -5.73
C SER A 6 6.21 -10.29 -4.79
N THR A 7 7.42 -10.77 -5.01
CA THR A 7 8.58 -10.34 -4.22
C THR A 7 9.66 -9.77 -5.12
N ARG A 8 10.35 -8.76 -4.60
CA ARG A 8 11.52 -8.14 -5.23
C ARG A 8 12.59 -8.02 -4.17
N GLY A 9 13.50 -9.00 -4.13
CA GLY A 9 14.45 -9.11 -3.04
C GLY A 9 13.71 -9.33 -1.72
N GLU A 10 13.93 -8.44 -0.75
CA GLU A 10 13.26 -8.51 0.55
C GLU A 10 11.93 -7.76 0.60
N VAL A 11 11.51 -7.15 -0.51
CA VAL A 11 10.30 -6.35 -0.56
C VAL A 11 9.14 -7.21 -1.06
N THR A 12 8.03 -7.19 -0.32
CA THR A 12 6.76 -7.76 -0.77
C THR A 12 6.02 -6.67 -1.52
N LEU A 13 5.80 -6.90 -2.81
CA LEU A 13 5.10 -5.97 -3.68
C LEU A 13 3.66 -6.42 -3.84
N ILE A 14 2.72 -5.54 -3.50
CA ILE A 14 1.29 -5.81 -3.62
C ILE A 14 0.71 -4.81 -4.60
N ARG A 15 0.17 -5.31 -5.71
CA ARG A 15 -0.48 -4.48 -6.71
C ARG A 15 -1.97 -4.49 -6.47
N VAL A 16 -2.57 -3.30 -6.46
CA VAL A 16 -4.02 -3.13 -6.28
C VAL A 16 -4.62 -2.73 -7.62
N ASP A 17 -5.36 -3.64 -8.24
CA ASP A 17 -6.00 -3.39 -9.53
C ASP A 17 -7.43 -2.94 -9.34
N GLY A 18 -7.80 -1.83 -9.99
CA GLY A 18 -9.15 -1.30 -9.99
C GLY A 18 -9.38 -0.31 -8.86
N GLN A 19 -9.90 -0.78 -7.74
CA GLN A 19 -10.26 0.12 -6.64
C GLN A 19 -10.00 -0.55 -5.30
N LEU A 20 -9.81 0.28 -4.28
CA LEU A 20 -9.69 -0.17 -2.90
C LEU A 20 -10.85 0.40 -2.10
N THR A 21 -11.78 -0.47 -1.74
CA THR A 21 -13.05 -0.07 -1.12
C THR A 21 -13.45 -1.06 -0.03
N VAL A 22 -14.64 -0.86 0.52
CA VAL A 22 -15.22 -1.78 1.49
C VAL A 22 -15.28 -3.22 0.96
N GLY A 23 -15.34 -3.41 -0.37
CA GLY A 23 -15.42 -4.72 -0.98
C GLY A 23 -14.14 -5.55 -0.91
N ASN A 24 -12.98 -4.91 -0.85
CA ASN A 24 -11.70 -5.65 -0.87
C ASN A 24 -10.68 -5.21 0.18
N ARG A 25 -11.05 -4.28 1.07
CA ARG A 25 -10.12 -3.80 2.10
C ARG A 25 -9.64 -4.92 3.03
N GLN A 26 -10.49 -5.90 3.31
CA GLN A 26 -10.11 -6.99 4.20
C GLN A 26 -9.10 -7.92 3.53
N GLU A 27 -9.23 -8.13 2.23
CA GLU A 27 -8.27 -8.92 1.47
C GLU A 27 -6.88 -8.28 1.54
N LEU A 28 -6.79 -6.96 1.39
CA LEU A 28 -5.52 -6.25 1.48
C LEU A 28 -4.92 -6.38 2.89
N LYS A 29 -5.74 -6.18 3.93
CA LYS A 29 -5.27 -6.34 5.31
C LYS A 29 -4.76 -7.75 5.56
N ALA A 30 -5.50 -8.77 5.09
CA ALA A 30 -5.11 -10.16 5.26
C ALA A 30 -3.81 -10.48 4.53
N THR A 31 -3.64 -9.92 3.33
CA THR A 31 -2.42 -10.12 2.54
C THR A 31 -1.19 -9.56 3.25
N VAL A 32 -1.29 -8.35 3.79
CA VAL A 32 -0.18 -7.74 4.53
C VAL A 32 0.09 -8.52 5.82
N GLN A 33 -0.97 -8.90 6.55
CA GLN A 33 -0.80 -9.66 7.79
C GLN A 33 -0.13 -11.00 7.54
N ALA A 34 -0.52 -11.70 6.48
CA ALA A 34 0.13 -12.96 6.11
C ALA A 34 1.61 -12.76 5.80
N GLY A 35 1.96 -11.66 5.13
CA GLY A 35 3.35 -11.32 4.89
C GLY A 35 4.13 -11.07 6.17
N LEU A 36 3.55 -10.30 7.09
CA LEU A 36 4.17 -10.06 8.40
C LEU A 36 4.35 -11.36 9.19
N ASP A 37 3.35 -12.24 9.17
CA ASP A 37 3.41 -13.52 9.86
C ASP A 37 4.50 -14.43 9.27
N ALA A 38 4.77 -14.29 7.98
CA ALA A 38 5.83 -15.03 7.29
C ALA A 38 7.21 -14.39 7.44
N GLY A 39 7.31 -13.26 8.15
CA GLY A 39 8.59 -12.59 8.39
C GLY A 39 8.90 -11.41 7.48
N ALA A 40 8.03 -11.07 6.55
CA ALA A 40 8.24 -9.89 5.71
C ALA A 40 8.15 -8.61 6.54
N ARG A 41 9.00 -7.62 6.19
CA ARG A 41 9.04 -6.34 6.92
C ARG A 41 9.07 -5.15 5.96
N LYS A 42 9.22 -5.37 4.67
CA LYS A 42 9.26 -4.31 3.66
C LYS A 42 8.12 -4.55 2.67
N PHE A 43 7.25 -3.57 2.55
CA PHE A 43 6.06 -3.68 1.72
C PHE A 43 5.98 -2.49 0.77
N LEU A 44 5.63 -2.78 -0.48
CA LEU A 44 5.35 -1.75 -1.49
C LEU A 44 3.95 -2.00 -2.04
N LEU A 45 3.08 -1.00 -1.93
CA LEU A 45 1.77 -1.03 -2.57
C LEU A 45 1.90 -0.32 -3.91
N ASP A 46 1.75 -1.08 -4.99
CA ASP A 46 1.80 -0.55 -6.34
C ASP A 46 0.38 -0.17 -6.78
N CYS A 47 0.14 1.11 -6.91
CA CYS A 47 -1.16 1.68 -7.26
C CYS A 47 -1.25 2.10 -8.73
N THR A 48 -0.38 1.57 -9.60
CA THR A 48 -0.38 1.91 -11.03
C THR A 48 -1.76 1.74 -11.66
N GLU A 49 -2.45 0.65 -11.30
CA GLU A 49 -3.78 0.35 -11.84
C GLU A 49 -4.91 0.67 -10.86
N THR A 50 -4.62 1.43 -9.80
CA THR A 50 -5.65 1.81 -8.83
C THR A 50 -6.29 3.11 -9.27
N GLY A 51 -7.59 3.04 -9.58
CA GLY A 51 -8.33 4.21 -10.04
C GLY A 51 -9.09 4.95 -8.94
N TYR A 52 -9.40 4.27 -7.83
CA TYR A 52 -10.25 4.84 -6.80
C TYR A 52 -9.99 4.19 -5.43
N ILE A 53 -10.06 5.01 -4.39
CA ILE A 53 -9.98 4.54 -2.99
C ILE A 53 -11.07 5.29 -2.21
N ASP A 54 -11.97 4.53 -1.57
CA ASP A 54 -13.01 5.16 -0.73
C ASP A 54 -12.50 5.34 0.71
N SER A 55 -13.36 5.90 1.58
CA SER A 55 -12.99 6.14 2.97
C SER A 55 -12.67 4.85 3.72
N SER A 56 -13.33 3.73 3.36
CA SER A 56 -13.02 2.42 3.94
C SER A 56 -11.64 1.95 3.54
N GLY A 57 -11.26 2.17 2.27
CA GLY A 57 -9.93 1.86 1.78
C GLY A 57 -8.86 2.70 2.46
N LEU A 58 -9.10 4.00 2.62
CA LEU A 58 -8.17 4.89 3.33
C LEU A 58 -7.99 4.43 4.78
N GLY A 59 -9.07 4.08 5.46
CA GLY A 59 -9.00 3.57 6.83
C GLY A 59 -8.20 2.27 6.92
N ALA A 60 -8.37 1.39 5.94
CA ALA A 60 -7.58 0.15 5.88
C ALA A 60 -6.08 0.44 5.71
N LEU A 61 -5.73 1.40 4.87
CA LEU A 61 -4.32 1.79 4.68
C LEU A 61 -3.71 2.33 5.97
N VAL A 62 -4.45 3.13 6.72
CA VAL A 62 -3.99 3.63 8.03
C VAL A 62 -3.73 2.47 8.99
N THR A 63 -4.66 1.52 9.06
CA THR A 63 -4.49 0.34 9.92
C THR A 63 -3.28 -0.49 9.51
N ILE A 64 -3.10 -0.70 8.21
CA ILE A 64 -1.97 -1.45 7.67
C ILE A 64 -0.65 -0.76 8.02
N ALA A 65 -0.57 0.56 7.82
CA ALA A 65 0.64 1.32 8.14
C ALA A 65 1.04 1.16 9.60
N LYS A 66 0.05 1.22 10.50
CA LYS A 66 0.31 1.04 11.93
C LYS A 66 0.82 -0.36 12.24
N ARG A 67 0.20 -1.39 11.69
CA ARG A 67 0.62 -2.78 11.91
C ARG A 67 2.03 -3.05 11.44
N VAL A 68 2.35 -2.56 10.24
CA VAL A 68 3.70 -2.73 9.68
C VAL A 68 4.73 -2.02 10.55
N ARG A 69 4.43 -0.79 10.97
CA ARG A 69 5.33 -0.03 11.84
C ARG A 69 5.53 -0.70 13.18
N GLU A 70 4.47 -1.19 13.82
CA GLU A 70 4.55 -1.87 15.10
C GLU A 70 5.35 -3.16 15.02
N ALA A 71 5.36 -3.81 13.86
CA ALA A 71 6.17 -5.00 13.63
C ALA A 71 7.62 -4.67 13.26
N GLY A 72 8.00 -3.40 13.23
CA GLY A 72 9.36 -2.98 12.87
C GLY A 72 9.60 -2.92 11.38
N GLY A 73 8.54 -2.90 10.57
CA GLY A 73 8.65 -2.87 9.13
C GLY A 73 8.48 -1.50 8.52
N GLN A 74 8.49 -1.47 7.21
CA GLN A 74 8.33 -0.27 6.40
C GLN A 74 7.32 -0.54 5.28
N ILE A 75 6.51 0.47 4.97
CA ILE A 75 5.56 0.39 3.85
C ILE A 75 5.66 1.67 3.02
N ARG A 76 5.60 1.49 1.71
CA ARG A 76 5.65 2.60 0.75
C ARG A 76 4.56 2.43 -0.29
N LEU A 77 4.17 3.54 -0.91
CA LEU A 77 3.19 3.55 -2.00
C LEU A 77 3.86 4.05 -3.27
N ALA A 78 3.40 3.58 -4.41
CA ALA A 78 3.90 4.03 -5.69
C ALA A 78 2.78 4.24 -6.70
N SER A 79 2.98 5.19 -7.60
CA SER A 79 2.15 5.40 -8.80
C SER A 79 0.71 5.80 -8.51
N LEU A 80 0.49 6.64 -7.51
CA LEU A 80 -0.84 7.22 -7.29
C LEU A 80 -1.16 8.14 -8.49
N ASN A 81 -2.39 8.03 -9.01
CA ASN A 81 -2.83 8.99 -10.01
C ASN A 81 -3.03 10.36 -9.37
N ASP A 82 -3.27 11.40 -10.17
CA ASP A 82 -3.36 12.76 -9.66
C ASP A 82 -4.49 12.94 -8.64
N ASP A 83 -5.63 12.32 -8.88
CA ASP A 83 -6.76 12.41 -7.96
C ASP A 83 -6.45 11.75 -6.61
N LEU A 84 -5.82 10.58 -6.62
CA LEU A 84 -5.43 9.89 -5.41
C LEU A 84 -4.33 10.64 -4.68
N ARG A 85 -3.38 11.20 -5.40
CA ARG A 85 -2.32 12.01 -4.80
C ARG A 85 -2.92 13.22 -4.09
N ALA A 86 -3.85 13.93 -4.72
CA ALA A 86 -4.54 15.06 -4.12
C ALA A 86 -5.31 14.63 -2.86
N LEU A 87 -5.96 13.48 -2.91
CA LEU A 87 -6.70 12.93 -1.77
C LEU A 87 -5.77 12.65 -0.59
N PHE A 88 -4.61 12.06 -0.83
CA PHE A 88 -3.63 11.77 0.22
C PHE A 88 -3.06 13.06 0.83
N GLU A 89 -2.81 14.08 0.01
CA GLU A 89 -2.36 15.36 0.50
C GLU A 89 -3.43 16.05 1.35
N LEU A 90 -4.68 16.04 0.87
CA LEU A 90 -5.81 16.66 1.57
C LEU A 90 -6.07 16.02 2.92
N THR A 91 -5.97 14.70 3.00
CA THR A 91 -6.21 13.93 4.22
C THR A 91 -4.97 13.79 5.11
N LYS A 92 -3.84 14.35 4.69
CA LYS A 92 -2.55 14.25 5.39
C LYS A 92 -1.99 12.83 5.46
N LEU A 93 -2.51 11.93 4.65
CA LEU A 93 -1.99 10.55 4.61
C LEU A 93 -0.61 10.47 3.97
N ASP A 94 -0.22 11.49 3.20
CA ASP A 94 1.13 11.61 2.69
C ASP A 94 2.18 11.78 3.79
N THR A 95 1.76 12.02 5.03
CA THR A 95 2.67 12.04 6.19
C THR A 95 2.87 10.65 6.79
N LEU A 96 1.97 9.71 6.51
CA LEU A 96 2.07 8.32 6.99
C LEU A 96 2.84 7.42 6.05
N PHE A 97 2.86 7.76 4.77
CA PHE A 97 3.47 6.94 3.73
C PHE A 97 4.50 7.73 2.96
N ALA A 98 5.62 7.09 2.65
CA ALA A 98 6.51 7.58 1.61
C ALA A 98 5.89 7.20 0.26
N ILE A 99 5.63 8.19 -0.58
CA ILE A 99 4.95 8.01 -1.86
C ILE A 99 5.90 8.33 -2.99
N PHE A 100 5.98 7.44 -3.97
CA PHE A 100 6.92 7.53 -5.07
C PHE A 100 6.20 7.55 -6.41
N PRO A 101 6.76 8.22 -7.44
CA PRO A 101 6.13 8.26 -8.75
C PRO A 101 6.06 6.91 -9.46
N THR A 102 7.03 6.03 -9.20
CA THR A 102 7.11 4.71 -9.85
C THR A 102 7.47 3.62 -8.84
N PRO A 103 7.09 2.36 -9.13
CA PRO A 103 7.51 1.25 -8.28
C PRO A 103 9.04 1.10 -8.20
N ASP A 104 9.75 1.36 -9.28
CA ASP A 104 11.22 1.22 -9.28
C ASP A 104 11.86 2.21 -8.31
N GLU A 105 11.42 3.46 -8.30
CA GLU A 105 11.93 4.45 -7.35
C GLU A 105 11.61 4.06 -5.91
N ALA A 106 10.39 3.55 -5.67
CA ALA A 106 10.00 3.09 -4.35
C ALA A 106 10.86 1.91 -3.89
N LEU A 107 11.14 0.96 -4.77
CA LEU A 107 11.99 -0.19 -4.46
C LEU A 107 13.40 0.22 -4.08
N GLN A 108 13.96 1.23 -4.74
CA GLN A 108 15.29 1.73 -4.44
C GLN A 108 15.38 2.45 -3.10
N SER A 109 14.26 2.85 -2.53
CA SER A 109 14.22 3.61 -1.29
C SER A 109 14.30 2.77 -0.02
N PHE A 110 14.13 1.48 -0.14
CA PHE A 110 14.19 0.58 1.02
C PHE A 110 15.61 0.32 1.51
#